data_52f1be6c638b4b5affd55d7094769795
#
_entry.id   52f1be6c638b4b5affd55d7094769795
#
_cell.length_a   1.000
_cell.length_b   1.000
_cell.length_c   1.000
_cell.angle_alpha   90.00
_cell.angle_beta   90.00
_cell.angle_gamma   90.00
#
_symmetry.space_group_name_H-M   'P 1'
#
loop_
_entity.id
_entity.type
_entity.pdbx_description
1 polymer ?
#
loop_
_entity_poly.entity_id
_entity_poly.type
_entity_poly.pdbx_seq_one_letter_code
_entity_poly.pdbx_strand_id
1 'polypeptide(L)'
;MPEADARGFIDHVTVYAPGGFDPAAVRALQSLRELHGLGSHPTYPTLVALGRRDRLERLPALFGRSDTWETVTPFIPPRCPKIRRGELRDTPEQQIRWLCREVLREEPLTVEMFSPEEARRRGLHRYRNARRRGAPVPGGAAAHGARLRFAAPIAGPIALGYGAHFGLGVFRPVIDKNF
;
A
#
# COMPACT_ATOMS: atom_id res chain seq x y z
N MET A 1 -4.30 5.99 -0.12
CA MET A 1 -2.83 5.77 -0.24
C MET A 1 -2.15 7.00 0.32
N PRO A 2 -1.45 6.87 1.44
CA PRO A 2 -0.75 7.99 2.07
C PRO A 2 0.56 8.31 1.33
N GLU A 3 0.88 9.58 1.27
CA GLU A 3 2.16 10.09 0.80
C GLU A 3 2.76 10.93 1.94
N ALA A 4 4.07 10.84 2.13
CA ALA A 4 4.75 11.52 3.22
C ALA A 4 5.70 12.59 2.69
N ASP A 5 5.80 13.70 3.42
CA ASP A 5 6.77 14.76 3.18
C ASP A 5 8.21 14.29 3.48
N ALA A 6 9.19 15.15 3.24
CA ALA A 6 10.60 14.86 3.49
C ALA A 6 10.91 14.56 4.98
N ARG A 7 10.04 14.93 5.92
CA ARG A 7 10.16 14.67 7.36
C ARG A 7 9.45 13.38 7.78
N GLY A 8 8.75 12.72 6.86
CA GLY A 8 8.03 11.48 7.09
C GLY A 8 6.63 11.67 7.69
N PHE A 9 6.08 12.88 7.65
CA PHE A 9 4.67 13.12 7.98
C PHE A 9 3.79 12.94 6.75
N ILE A 10 2.64 12.28 6.92
CA ILE A 10 1.66 12.16 5.85
C ILE A 10 1.05 13.55 5.61
N ASP A 11 1.29 14.11 4.45
CA ASP A 11 0.78 15.40 4.00
C ASP A 11 -0.27 15.27 2.90
N HIS A 12 -0.28 14.15 2.16
CA HIS A 12 -1.26 13.85 1.14
C HIS A 12 -1.85 12.46 1.30
N VAL A 13 -3.13 12.33 0.97
CA VAL A 13 -3.83 11.04 0.92
C VAL A 13 -4.57 10.94 -0.41
N THR A 14 -4.17 9.98 -1.23
CA THR A 14 -4.88 9.65 -2.46
C THR A 14 -5.92 8.57 -2.19
N VAL A 15 -7.18 8.88 -2.49
CA VAL A 15 -8.27 7.90 -2.50
C VAL A 15 -8.46 7.44 -3.95
N TYR A 16 -8.35 6.13 -4.17
CA TYR A 16 -8.45 5.54 -5.51
C TYR A 16 -9.48 4.43 -5.54
N ALA A 17 -10.39 4.49 -6.51
CA ALA A 17 -11.38 3.47 -6.79
C ALA A 17 -11.23 3.03 -8.26
N PRO A 18 -10.84 1.78 -8.56
CA PRO A 18 -10.70 1.30 -9.94
C PRO A 18 -11.98 1.43 -10.76
N GLY A 19 -13.14 1.22 -10.14
CA GLY A 19 -14.46 1.37 -10.74
C GLY A 19 -14.99 2.81 -10.81
N GLY A 20 -14.19 3.79 -10.33
CA GLY A 20 -14.62 5.18 -10.19
C GLY A 20 -15.41 5.45 -8.91
N PHE A 21 -15.81 6.69 -8.74
CA PHE A 21 -16.66 7.15 -7.65
C PHE A 21 -18.05 7.44 -8.16
N ASP A 22 -19.06 6.97 -7.48
CA ASP A 22 -20.43 7.37 -7.72
C ASP A 22 -20.67 8.84 -7.27
N PRO A 23 -21.79 9.47 -7.68
CA PRO A 23 -22.08 10.85 -7.28
C PRO A 23 -22.17 11.08 -5.77
N ALA A 24 -22.55 10.07 -4.99
CA ALA A 24 -22.62 10.18 -3.54
C ALA A 24 -21.21 10.22 -2.92
N ALA A 25 -20.31 9.33 -3.37
CA ALA A 25 -18.91 9.32 -2.96
C ALA A 25 -18.18 10.63 -3.34
N VAL A 26 -18.45 11.15 -4.54
CA VAL A 26 -17.91 12.46 -4.98
C VAL A 26 -18.35 13.58 -4.03
N ARG A 27 -19.65 13.68 -3.73
CA ARG A 27 -20.16 14.67 -2.77
C ARG A 27 -19.56 14.51 -1.39
N ALA A 28 -19.39 13.28 -0.91
CA ALA A 28 -18.77 13.00 0.38
C ALA A 28 -17.31 13.49 0.43
N LEU A 29 -16.52 13.22 -0.62
CA LEU A 29 -15.14 13.70 -0.73
C LEU A 29 -15.07 15.24 -0.78
N GLN A 30 -15.97 15.88 -1.53
CA GLN A 30 -16.03 17.34 -1.63
C GLN A 30 -16.49 18.02 -0.34
N SER A 31 -17.31 17.34 0.46
CA SER A 31 -17.79 17.85 1.73
C SER A 31 -16.92 17.50 2.94
N LEU A 32 -15.87 16.70 2.75
CA LEU A 32 -14.98 16.29 3.83
C LEU A 32 -14.24 17.50 4.39
N ARG A 33 -14.45 17.79 5.68
CA ARG A 33 -13.83 18.94 6.36
C ARG A 33 -12.93 18.53 7.51
N GLU A 34 -13.17 17.36 8.06
CA GLU A 34 -12.51 16.93 9.28
C GLU A 34 -12.33 15.41 9.30
N LEU A 35 -11.15 14.97 9.71
CA LEU A 35 -10.81 13.57 9.94
C LEU A 35 -10.45 13.39 11.42
N HIS A 36 -11.17 12.49 12.07
CA HIS A 36 -10.87 12.09 13.43
C HIS A 36 -9.97 10.84 13.41
N GLY A 37 -8.73 11.01 13.89
CA GLY A 37 -7.78 9.91 14.08
C GLY A 37 -7.88 9.28 15.47
N LEU A 38 -6.87 8.47 15.81
CA LEU A 38 -6.67 7.94 17.17
C LEU A 38 -6.07 8.98 18.13
N GLY A 39 -5.72 10.15 17.64
CA GLY A 39 -5.18 11.26 18.42
C GLY A 39 -6.27 12.20 18.97
N SER A 40 -5.87 13.10 19.85
CA SER A 40 -6.75 14.09 20.48
C SER A 40 -7.12 15.26 19.57
N HIS A 41 -6.44 15.40 18.43
CA HIS A 41 -6.65 16.54 17.53
C HIS A 41 -7.19 16.07 16.18
N PRO A 42 -8.24 16.75 15.65
CA PRO A 42 -8.74 16.51 14.31
C PRO A 42 -7.74 16.99 13.25
N THR A 43 -7.79 16.37 12.09
CA THR A 43 -7.06 16.80 10.89
C THR A 43 -8.07 17.41 9.92
N TYR A 44 -7.74 18.56 9.35
CA TYR A 44 -8.59 19.28 8.40
C TYR A 44 -8.07 19.11 6.97
N PRO A 45 -8.57 18.12 6.22
CA PRO A 45 -8.12 17.89 4.85
C PRO A 45 -8.69 18.93 3.89
N THR A 46 -7.91 19.21 2.85
CA THR A 46 -8.37 20.00 1.70
C THR A 46 -8.37 19.11 0.47
N LEU A 47 -9.48 19.07 -0.27
CA LEU A 47 -9.54 18.37 -1.55
C LEU A 47 -8.72 19.16 -2.58
N VAL A 48 -7.58 18.62 -2.98
CA VAL A 48 -6.65 19.26 -3.90
C VAL A 48 -7.03 18.98 -5.35
N ALA A 49 -7.43 17.74 -5.65
CA ALA A 49 -7.83 17.34 -6.99
C ALA A 49 -8.83 16.18 -6.94
N LEU A 50 -9.74 16.16 -7.91
CA LEU A 50 -10.70 15.08 -8.12
C LEU A 50 -10.88 14.88 -9.63
N GLY A 51 -10.65 13.67 -10.10
CA GLY A 51 -10.80 13.40 -11.53
C GLY A 51 -10.38 11.98 -11.90
N ARG A 52 -10.48 11.71 -13.20
CA ARG A 52 -9.97 10.46 -13.78
C ARG A 52 -8.45 10.56 -13.92
N ARG A 53 -7.78 9.42 -13.87
CA ARG A 53 -6.32 9.31 -13.99
C ARG A 53 -5.78 10.04 -15.24
N ASP A 54 -6.47 9.91 -16.36
CA ASP A 54 -6.11 10.52 -17.65
C ASP A 54 -6.38 12.03 -17.75
N ARG A 55 -6.99 12.60 -16.71
CA ARG A 55 -7.39 14.03 -16.65
C ARG A 55 -6.67 14.83 -15.58
N LEU A 56 -5.86 14.18 -14.74
CA LEU A 56 -5.12 14.86 -13.69
C LEU A 56 -3.75 15.28 -14.20
N GLU A 57 -3.42 16.58 -14.08
CA GLU A 57 -2.14 17.15 -14.51
C GLU A 57 -0.94 16.59 -13.74
N ARG A 58 -1.14 16.29 -12.47
CA ARG A 58 -0.15 15.65 -11.61
C ARG A 58 -0.74 14.41 -10.98
N LEU A 59 -0.15 13.27 -11.31
CA LEU A 59 -0.45 12.00 -10.65
C LEU A 59 0.62 11.72 -9.60
N PRO A 60 0.23 11.20 -8.43
CA PRO A 60 1.19 10.63 -7.49
C PRO A 60 2.09 9.61 -8.19
N ALA A 61 3.37 9.53 -7.77
CA ALA A 61 4.34 8.57 -8.31
C ALA A 61 3.83 7.12 -8.28
N LEU A 62 2.92 6.81 -7.35
CA LEU A 62 2.25 5.51 -7.21
C LEU A 62 1.49 5.06 -8.48
N PHE A 63 1.10 5.99 -9.36
CA PHE A 63 0.41 5.69 -10.63
C PHE A 63 1.37 5.50 -11.81
N GLY A 64 2.68 5.54 -11.58
CA GLY A 64 3.69 5.33 -12.60
C GLY A 64 3.66 3.92 -13.20
N ARG A 65 4.59 3.68 -14.13
CA ARG A 65 4.89 2.36 -14.69
C ARG A 65 6.33 2.00 -14.36
N SER A 66 6.56 0.78 -13.90
CA SER A 66 7.90 0.26 -13.63
C SER A 66 7.87 -1.27 -13.66
N ASP A 67 8.99 -1.88 -13.94
CA ASP A 67 9.21 -3.31 -13.72
C ASP A 67 9.61 -3.62 -12.29
N THR A 68 10.00 -2.58 -11.51
CA THR A 68 10.47 -2.73 -10.14
C THR A 68 9.64 -1.88 -9.20
N TRP A 69 9.15 -2.48 -8.12
CA TRP A 69 8.27 -1.86 -7.14
C TRP A 69 8.72 -2.15 -5.72
N GLU A 70 8.62 -1.17 -4.83
CA GLU A 70 8.97 -1.32 -3.41
C GLU A 70 7.84 -0.88 -2.50
N THR A 71 7.66 -1.58 -1.37
CA THR A 71 6.70 -1.19 -0.35
C THR A 71 7.05 0.19 0.25
N VAL A 72 6.05 1.05 0.34
CA VAL A 72 6.10 2.34 1.09
C VAL A 72 5.30 2.27 2.38
N THR A 73 4.29 1.40 2.43
CA THR A 73 3.59 1.03 3.65
C THR A 73 3.67 -0.48 3.84
N PRO A 74 3.65 -1.00 5.09
CA PRO A 74 3.94 -2.41 5.33
C PRO A 74 2.91 -3.33 4.68
N PHE A 75 3.41 -4.39 4.06
CA PHE A 75 2.60 -5.52 3.66
C PHE A 75 2.23 -6.33 4.90
N ILE A 76 0.95 -6.54 5.10
CA ILE A 76 0.41 -7.42 6.14
C ILE A 76 -0.18 -8.65 5.46
N PRO A 77 0.37 -9.84 5.72
CA PRO A 77 -0.13 -11.08 5.13
C PRO A 77 -1.61 -11.30 5.49
N PRO A 78 -2.50 -11.62 4.54
CA PRO A 78 -3.89 -11.95 4.84
C PRO A 78 -4.05 -13.23 5.67
N ARG A 79 -3.06 -14.12 5.61
CA ARG A 79 -3.06 -15.42 6.29
C ARG A 79 -1.82 -15.57 7.15
N CYS A 80 -1.96 -16.31 8.27
CA CYS A 80 -0.81 -16.71 9.06
C CYS A 80 -0.01 -17.81 8.33
N PRO A 81 1.32 -17.72 8.31
CA PRO A 81 2.16 -18.83 7.89
C PRO A 81 1.89 -20.06 8.76
N LYS A 82 1.91 -21.24 8.15
CA LYS A 82 1.66 -22.51 8.85
C LYS A 82 2.59 -23.60 8.34
N ILE A 83 2.89 -24.55 9.20
CA ILE A 83 3.62 -25.75 8.82
C ILE A 83 2.62 -26.81 8.40
N ARG A 84 2.79 -27.36 7.19
CA ARG A 84 2.01 -28.47 6.67
C ARG A 84 2.95 -29.50 6.09
N ARG A 85 2.90 -30.71 6.60
CA ARG A 85 3.79 -31.84 6.20
C ARG A 85 5.28 -31.49 6.32
N GLY A 86 5.69 -30.74 7.36
CA GLY A 86 7.07 -30.31 7.57
C GLY A 86 7.52 -29.11 6.74
N GLU A 87 6.68 -28.59 5.83
CA GLU A 87 7.00 -27.43 5.00
C GLU A 87 6.27 -26.18 5.49
N LEU A 88 6.99 -25.06 5.47
CA LEU A 88 6.41 -23.75 5.77
C LEU A 88 5.60 -23.28 4.56
N ARG A 89 4.31 -23.05 4.76
CA ARG A 89 3.34 -22.61 3.76
C ARG A 89 2.76 -21.24 4.11
N ASP A 90 2.23 -20.57 3.12
CA ASP A 90 1.63 -19.24 3.25
C ASP A 90 2.64 -18.22 3.83
N THR A 91 3.92 -18.29 3.44
CA THR A 91 4.91 -17.28 3.80
C THR A 91 4.51 -15.91 3.23
N PRO A 92 4.97 -14.78 3.81
CA PRO A 92 4.69 -13.46 3.26
C PRO A 92 5.05 -13.34 1.77
N GLU A 93 6.20 -13.91 1.35
CA GLU A 93 6.61 -13.97 -0.05
C GLU A 93 5.61 -14.72 -0.93
N GLN A 94 5.22 -15.93 -0.51
CA GLN A 94 4.25 -16.75 -1.25
C GLN A 94 2.91 -16.05 -1.39
N GLN A 95 2.47 -15.34 -0.35
CA GLN A 95 1.23 -14.58 -0.39
C GLN A 95 1.33 -13.36 -1.30
N ILE A 96 2.46 -12.66 -1.35
CA ILE A 96 2.68 -11.56 -2.31
C ILE A 96 2.59 -12.10 -3.73
N ARG A 97 3.28 -13.20 -4.07
CA ARG A 97 3.21 -13.83 -5.40
C ARG A 97 1.79 -14.19 -5.79
N TRP A 98 1.08 -14.84 -4.88
CA TRP A 98 -0.31 -15.20 -5.11
C TRP A 98 -1.18 -13.96 -5.34
N LEU A 99 -1.07 -12.93 -4.52
CA LEU A 99 -1.82 -11.68 -4.66
C LEU A 99 -1.50 -10.94 -5.96
N CYS A 100 -0.24 -10.95 -6.40
CA CYS A 100 0.13 -10.36 -7.69
C CYS A 100 -0.62 -11.08 -8.83
N ARG A 101 -0.67 -12.40 -8.84
CA ARG A 101 -1.42 -13.16 -9.85
C ARG A 101 -2.92 -12.86 -9.81
N GLU A 102 -3.51 -12.83 -8.61
CA GLU A 102 -4.96 -12.63 -8.46
C GLU A 102 -5.40 -11.19 -8.75
N VAL A 103 -4.65 -10.20 -8.28
CA VAL A 103 -5.04 -8.79 -8.32
C VAL A 103 -4.49 -8.08 -9.56
N LEU A 104 -3.22 -8.32 -9.89
CA LEU A 104 -2.55 -7.62 -10.99
C LEU A 104 -2.60 -8.43 -12.30
N ARG A 105 -2.92 -9.72 -12.22
CA ARG A 105 -2.83 -10.70 -13.34
C ARG A 105 -1.41 -10.85 -13.88
N GLU A 106 -0.43 -10.53 -13.05
CA GLU A 106 1.00 -10.58 -13.36
C GLU A 106 1.74 -11.29 -12.23
N GLU A 107 2.72 -12.12 -12.56
CA GLU A 107 3.58 -12.77 -11.58
C GLU A 107 4.96 -12.11 -11.55
N PRO A 108 5.44 -11.69 -10.35
CA PRO A 108 6.78 -11.12 -10.26
C PRO A 108 7.85 -12.20 -10.49
N LEU A 109 8.89 -11.86 -11.25
CA LEU A 109 10.09 -12.69 -11.41
C LEU A 109 10.77 -12.93 -10.05
N THR A 110 10.90 -11.85 -9.28
CA THR A 110 11.47 -11.92 -7.93
C THR A 110 10.60 -11.17 -6.92
N VAL A 111 10.56 -11.70 -5.70
CA VAL A 111 10.03 -11.04 -4.50
C VAL A 111 11.14 -11.08 -3.46
N GLU A 112 11.76 -9.95 -3.22
CA GLU A 112 12.81 -9.78 -2.23
C GLU A 112 12.20 -9.20 -0.96
N MET A 113 12.17 -10.00 0.10
CA MET A 113 11.66 -9.53 1.40
C MET A 113 12.74 -8.71 2.10
N PHE A 114 12.37 -7.54 2.63
CA PHE A 114 13.30 -6.73 3.40
C PHE A 114 13.64 -7.39 4.74
N SER A 115 14.90 -7.22 5.17
CA SER A 115 15.28 -7.60 6.52
C SER A 115 14.55 -6.75 7.57
N PRO A 116 14.45 -7.22 8.83
CA PRO A 116 13.87 -6.41 9.90
C PRO A 116 14.53 -5.05 10.07
N GLU A 117 15.86 -4.97 9.89
CA GLU A 117 16.64 -3.74 9.97
C GLU A 117 16.28 -2.79 8.82
N GLU A 118 16.16 -3.31 7.62
CA GLU A 118 15.76 -2.52 6.46
C GLU A 118 14.32 -2.00 6.59
N ALA A 119 13.40 -2.84 7.01
CA ALA A 119 12.03 -2.45 7.28
C ALA A 119 11.94 -1.33 8.34
N ARG A 120 12.80 -1.38 9.38
CA ARG A 120 12.92 -0.30 10.38
C ARG A 120 13.48 0.98 9.77
N ARG A 121 14.57 0.91 9.02
CA ARG A 121 15.16 2.09 8.36
C ARG A 121 14.17 2.78 7.43
N ARG A 122 13.33 2.01 6.75
CA ARG A 122 12.25 2.51 5.88
C ARG A 122 11.02 3.00 6.65
N GLY A 123 11.00 2.90 7.97
CA GLY A 123 9.92 3.38 8.82
C GLY A 123 8.64 2.54 8.78
N LEU A 124 8.67 1.33 8.22
CA LEU A 124 7.49 0.47 8.07
C LEU A 124 6.86 0.07 9.41
N HIS A 125 7.66 0.01 10.48
CA HIS A 125 7.19 -0.26 11.84
C HIS A 125 6.29 0.84 12.43
N ARG A 126 6.30 2.04 11.85
CA ARG A 126 5.48 3.18 12.31
C ARG A 126 3.99 2.99 11.98
N TYR A 127 3.69 2.17 11.00
CA TYR A 127 2.31 1.84 10.64
C TYR A 127 1.79 0.78 11.59
N ARG A 128 1.02 1.21 12.59
CA ARG A 128 0.40 0.27 13.54
C ARG A 128 -0.68 -0.52 12.87
N ASN A 129 -0.51 -1.84 12.89
CA ASN A 129 -1.55 -2.77 12.47
C ASN A 129 -2.41 -3.13 13.69
N ALA A 130 -3.30 -2.24 14.12
CA ALA A 130 -4.19 -2.45 15.26
C ALA A 130 -5.63 -2.11 14.88
N ARG A 131 -6.55 -2.97 15.25
CA ARG A 131 -7.98 -2.66 15.18
C ARG A 131 -8.41 -1.83 16.38
N ARG A 132 -9.33 -0.88 16.17
CA ARG A 132 -9.84 0.02 17.20
C ARG A 132 -10.38 -0.70 18.46
N ARG A 133 -10.84 -1.94 18.34
CA ARG A 133 -11.40 -2.77 19.42
C ARG A 133 -10.50 -3.93 19.85
N GLY A 134 -9.22 -3.90 19.52
CA GLY A 134 -8.27 -4.95 19.94
C GLY A 134 -8.48 -6.32 19.29
N ALA A 135 -9.35 -6.44 18.27
CA ALA A 135 -9.55 -7.70 17.57
C ALA A 135 -8.25 -8.16 16.88
N PRO A 136 -7.96 -9.47 16.83
CA PRO A 136 -6.77 -9.99 16.17
C PRO A 136 -6.69 -9.55 14.71
N VAL A 137 -5.49 -9.21 14.26
CA VAL A 137 -5.22 -8.90 12.86
C VAL A 137 -4.80 -10.19 12.15
N PRO A 138 -5.31 -10.50 10.95
CA PRO A 138 -4.84 -11.62 10.15
C PRO A 138 -3.33 -11.56 9.94
N GLY A 139 -2.68 -12.72 9.88
CA GLY A 139 -1.24 -12.82 9.63
C GLY A 139 -0.32 -12.38 10.77
N GLY A 140 -0.89 -12.06 11.96
CA GLY A 140 -0.13 -11.46 13.05
C GLY A 140 0.15 -9.98 12.79
N ALA A 141 0.78 -9.30 13.73
CA ALA A 141 1.10 -7.87 13.63
C ALA A 141 2.43 -7.60 12.88
N ALA A 142 3.01 -8.58 12.18
CA ALA A 142 4.29 -8.42 11.50
C ALA A 142 4.13 -7.54 10.25
N ALA A 143 4.85 -6.42 10.26
CA ALA A 143 4.94 -5.49 9.14
C ALA A 143 6.10 -5.92 8.22
N HIS A 144 5.79 -6.34 7.02
CA HIS A 144 6.78 -6.77 6.04
C HIS A 144 7.01 -5.71 4.98
N GLY A 145 8.26 -5.58 4.54
CA GLY A 145 8.62 -4.83 3.34
C GLY A 145 9.09 -5.78 2.25
N ALA A 146 8.88 -5.39 1.00
CA ALA A 146 9.34 -6.17 -0.13
C ALA A 146 9.68 -5.29 -1.34
N ARG A 147 10.57 -5.80 -2.19
CA ARG A 147 10.80 -5.35 -3.56
C ARG A 147 10.30 -6.41 -4.52
N LEU A 148 9.55 -5.98 -5.52
CA LEU A 148 9.01 -6.82 -6.58
C LEU A 148 9.70 -6.46 -7.89
N ARG A 149 10.05 -7.46 -8.69
CA ARG A 149 10.53 -7.26 -10.06
C ARG A 149 9.68 -8.09 -11.02
N PHE A 150 9.21 -7.46 -12.08
CA PHE A 150 8.39 -8.06 -13.12
C PHE A 150 9.19 -8.19 -14.43
N ALA A 151 8.73 -9.03 -15.34
CA ALA A 151 9.35 -9.21 -16.66
C ALA A 151 9.20 -7.97 -17.56
N ALA A 152 8.14 -7.20 -17.34
CA ALA A 152 7.85 -5.97 -18.08
C ALA A 152 7.29 -4.90 -17.15
N PRO A 153 7.39 -3.61 -17.51
CA PRO A 153 6.80 -2.53 -16.72
C PRO A 153 5.29 -2.69 -16.59
N ILE A 154 4.80 -2.73 -15.36
CA ILE A 154 3.36 -2.74 -15.03
C ILE A 154 2.92 -1.37 -14.51
N ALA A 155 1.64 -1.07 -14.64
CA ALA A 155 1.07 0.20 -14.20
C ALA A 155 0.60 0.09 -12.76
N GLY A 156 0.90 1.13 -11.92
CA GLY A 156 0.29 1.29 -10.61
C GLY A 156 -1.12 1.86 -10.67
N PRO A 157 -1.73 2.07 -9.52
CA PRO A 157 -1.17 1.85 -8.19
C PRO A 157 -1.21 0.38 -7.79
N ILE A 158 -0.23 -0.06 -7.00
CA ILE A 158 -0.19 -1.40 -6.43
C ILE A 158 -0.39 -1.32 -4.93
N ALA A 159 -1.41 -2.02 -4.44
CA ALA A 159 -1.66 -2.20 -3.02
C ALA A 159 -2.12 -3.65 -2.76
N LEU A 160 -1.38 -4.38 -1.93
CA LEU A 160 -1.57 -5.80 -1.70
C LEU A 160 -1.66 -6.13 -0.21
N GLY A 161 -2.44 -7.15 0.10
CA GLY A 161 -2.52 -7.70 1.44
C GLY A 161 -3.65 -7.16 2.29
N TYR A 162 -3.60 -7.50 3.58
CA TYR A 162 -4.61 -7.05 4.53
C TYR A 162 -4.51 -5.53 4.74
N GLY A 163 -5.65 -4.87 4.69
CA GLY A 163 -5.73 -3.41 4.85
C GLY A 163 -5.26 -2.60 3.65
N ALA A 164 -5.10 -3.22 2.46
CA ALA A 164 -4.72 -2.50 1.24
C ALA A 164 -5.68 -1.33 0.92
N HIS A 165 -6.99 -1.51 1.18
CA HIS A 165 -7.98 -0.45 1.03
C HIS A 165 -7.90 0.65 2.11
N PHE A 166 -7.12 0.45 3.16
CA PHE A 166 -6.77 1.46 4.17
C PHE A 166 -5.37 2.05 3.98
N GLY A 167 -4.72 1.76 2.85
CA GLY A 167 -3.40 2.29 2.53
C GLY A 167 -2.23 1.48 3.12
N LEU A 168 -2.45 0.24 3.58
CA LEU A 168 -1.38 -0.70 3.88
C LEU A 168 -0.97 -1.48 2.62
N GLY A 169 0.25 -2.02 2.61
CA GLY A 169 0.75 -2.81 1.48
C GLY A 169 0.85 -2.04 0.17
N VAL A 170 1.02 -0.73 0.23
CA VAL A 170 1.20 0.13 -0.95
C VAL A 170 2.64 0.02 -1.43
N PHE A 171 2.79 -0.11 -2.75
CA PHE A 171 4.08 -0.13 -3.44
C PHE A 171 4.23 1.12 -4.29
N ARG A 172 5.46 1.63 -4.40
CA ARG A 172 5.85 2.67 -5.34
C ARG A 172 6.76 2.12 -6.43
N PRO A 173 6.73 2.69 -7.63
CA PRO A 173 7.70 2.34 -8.65
C PRO A 173 9.11 2.76 -8.21
N VAL A 174 10.08 1.92 -8.49
CA VAL A 174 11.49 2.31 -8.43
C VAL A 174 11.82 2.92 -9.78
N ILE A 175 12.19 4.18 -9.76
CA ILE A 175 12.67 4.89 -10.95
C ILE A 175 14.17 4.87 -10.86
N ASP A 176 14.83 4.11 -11.72
CA ASP A 176 16.28 4.17 -11.85
C ASP A 176 16.64 5.60 -12.31
N LYS A 177 17.40 6.30 -11.46
CA LYS A 177 17.85 7.67 -11.75
C LYS A 177 18.96 7.73 -12.83
N ASN A 178 19.10 6.69 -13.63
CA ASN A 178 20.08 6.60 -14.69
C ASN A 178 19.43 6.81 -16.06
N PHE A 179 18.92 8.04 -16.28
CA PHE A 179 18.71 8.61 -17.61
C PHE A 179 18.95 10.11 -17.52
#